data_8810928f7308b098cb2ea096995e9f34
#
_entry.id   8810928f7308b098cb2ea096995e9f34
#
_cell.length_a   1.000
_cell.length_b   1.000
_cell.length_c   1.000
_cell.angle_alpha   90.00
_cell.angle_beta   90.00
_cell.angle_gamma   90.00
#
_symmetry.space_group_name_H-M   'P 1'
#
loop_
_entity.id
_entity.type
_entity.pdbx_description
1 polymer ?
#
loop_
_entity_poly.entity_id
_entity_poly.type
_entity_poly.pdbx_seq_one_letter_code
_entity_poly.pdbx_strand_id
1 'polypeptide(L)'
;MKKTLVTIGFSILLLAQNLSAQNKSAAISTDYYNYSFPKNDAQNPCITPQEYAALNKEVSDNLKNLSLDRTANRNPLTTSLIWPLKLATGFTQCEYHFIGAYVDQNTATTTIQDYDCGTNTYDGHHGTDIAIWPYSLYKMDNSQIEVIAAAAGTIIQKNDGNFDRNCGSNTLTANSIIIQHADGSYALYWHMKNGSVTTKAVGQTVVAGEKIGVVGSSGSSSGPHLHFEIWTGNTNTTYKDPFSGTCNLLNATSWWASQRPHAEPAIMKASVHPTDIALATCPTSDIPNESDTFLVPFQGAGLAPGYAKFYFFWRDIPVSSTIALRILNPNGSVFNSWNYTVPTSSKISYYGASKLLPTIDGLYTFEASYNGVACSKTFTITHTLGISDVSNTDIIKVYPNPTNDTFLVTADGIYNDNYTFTLTNSIGQIVKTENVNIENNKLEKSFSVASLSEGVYFLIIEDPKSKTVKKIIKN
;
A
#
# COMPACT_ATOMS: atom_id res chain seq x y z
N MET A 1 3.37 -69.65 -63.54
CA MET A 1 2.87 -69.27 -62.25
C MET A 1 4.08 -68.85 -61.38
N LYS A 2 4.32 -67.57 -61.30
CA LYS A 2 5.43 -66.97 -60.49
C LYS A 2 4.93 -66.63 -59.12
N LYS A 3 5.54 -67.18 -58.06
CA LYS A 3 5.31 -66.85 -56.67
C LYS A 3 6.23 -65.67 -56.30
N THR A 4 5.65 -64.54 -55.96
CA THR A 4 6.37 -63.37 -55.47
C THR A 4 6.50 -63.49 -53.94
N LEU A 5 7.73 -63.51 -53.44
CA LEU A 5 8.09 -63.47 -52.02
C LEU A 5 8.04 -62.00 -51.57
N VAL A 6 7.21 -61.69 -50.54
CA VAL A 6 7.21 -60.39 -49.95
C VAL A 6 8.06 -60.48 -48.65
N THR A 7 9.18 -59.75 -48.63
CA THR A 7 10.07 -59.63 -47.47
C THR A 7 9.58 -58.44 -46.68
N ILE A 8 9.10 -58.67 -45.47
CA ILE A 8 8.74 -57.62 -44.51
C ILE A 8 9.99 -57.24 -43.71
N GLY A 9 10.54 -56.06 -44.00
CA GLY A 9 11.62 -55.51 -43.22
C GLY A 9 11.06 -54.84 -41.94
N PHE A 10 11.44 -55.34 -40.79
CA PHE A 10 11.20 -54.69 -39.52
C PHE A 10 12.23 -53.60 -39.31
N SER A 11 11.85 -52.36 -39.51
CA SER A 11 12.66 -51.20 -39.12
C SER A 11 12.38 -50.87 -37.66
N ILE A 12 13.32 -51.18 -36.77
CA ILE A 12 13.29 -50.73 -35.37
C ILE A 12 13.65 -49.22 -35.36
N LEU A 13 12.65 -48.39 -35.18
CA LEU A 13 12.82 -46.97 -34.98
C LEU A 13 13.15 -46.73 -33.51
N LEU A 14 14.43 -46.52 -33.19
CA LEU A 14 14.86 -46.03 -31.90
C LEU A 14 14.38 -44.57 -31.73
N LEU A 15 13.27 -44.38 -31.02
CA LEU A 15 12.87 -43.07 -30.53
C LEU A 15 13.80 -42.71 -29.37
N ALA A 16 14.83 -41.92 -29.67
CA ALA A 16 15.55 -41.17 -28.66
C ALA A 16 14.57 -40.10 -28.10
N GLN A 17 13.98 -40.39 -26.97
CA GLN A 17 13.26 -39.36 -26.20
C GLN A 17 14.29 -38.37 -25.68
N ASN A 18 14.46 -37.26 -26.37
CA ASN A 18 15.07 -36.08 -25.83
C ASN A 18 14.15 -35.57 -24.72
N LEU A 19 14.47 -35.89 -23.47
CA LEU A 19 13.99 -35.15 -22.31
C LEU A 19 14.61 -33.76 -22.38
N SER A 20 14.06 -32.89 -23.21
CA SER A 20 14.23 -31.45 -22.95
C SER A 20 13.45 -31.16 -21.67
N ALA A 21 14.18 -30.93 -20.59
CA ALA A 21 13.65 -30.25 -19.43
C ALA A 21 13.12 -28.90 -19.93
N GLN A 22 11.85 -28.83 -20.25
CA GLN A 22 11.16 -27.56 -20.41
C GLN A 22 11.22 -26.90 -19.05
N ASN A 23 12.16 -25.94 -18.91
CA ASN A 23 12.02 -24.87 -17.94
C ASN A 23 10.66 -24.24 -18.23
N LYS A 24 9.62 -24.70 -17.54
CA LYS A 24 8.40 -23.94 -17.39
C LYS A 24 8.81 -22.68 -16.63
N SER A 25 9.16 -21.62 -17.36
CA SER A 25 9.15 -20.30 -16.77
C SER A 25 7.76 -20.15 -16.18
N ALA A 26 7.67 -20.12 -14.84
CA ALA A 26 6.41 -19.82 -14.17
C ALA A 26 5.88 -18.57 -14.84
N ALA A 27 4.67 -18.63 -15.36
CA ALA A 27 4.04 -17.50 -16.03
C ALA A 27 4.12 -16.34 -15.06
N ILE A 28 4.86 -15.28 -15.43
CA ILE A 28 4.96 -14.06 -14.63
C ILE A 28 3.57 -13.44 -14.74
N SER A 29 2.72 -13.63 -13.72
CA SER A 29 1.45 -12.94 -13.68
C SER A 29 1.74 -11.46 -13.49
N THR A 30 1.38 -10.65 -14.47
CA THR A 30 1.43 -9.20 -14.40
C THR A 30 0.02 -8.71 -14.15
N ASP A 31 -0.22 -8.14 -12.97
CA ASP A 31 -1.50 -7.56 -12.65
C ASP A 31 -1.46 -6.09 -13.08
N TYR A 32 -2.31 -5.75 -14.02
CA TYR A 32 -2.56 -4.38 -14.44
C TYR A 32 -4.02 -4.07 -14.16
N TYR A 33 -4.28 -2.97 -13.49
CA TYR A 33 -5.62 -2.50 -13.23
C TYR A 33 -5.74 -1.01 -13.56
N ASN A 34 -6.70 -0.69 -14.42
CA ASN A 34 -7.08 0.69 -14.70
C ASN A 34 -8.27 1.03 -13.81
N TYR A 35 -8.03 1.79 -12.75
CA TYR A 35 -9.09 2.21 -11.84
C TYR A 35 -9.64 3.56 -12.27
N SER A 36 -10.95 3.62 -12.48
CA SER A 36 -11.68 4.88 -12.62
C SER A 36 -12.34 5.21 -11.28
N PHE A 37 -12.00 6.35 -10.71
CA PHE A 37 -12.70 6.86 -9.54
C PHE A 37 -14.14 7.17 -9.96
N PRO A 38 -15.16 6.58 -9.28
CA PRO A 38 -16.56 6.88 -9.58
C PRO A 38 -16.83 8.35 -9.29
N LYS A 39 -17.31 9.09 -10.29
CA LYS A 39 -17.71 10.48 -10.12
C LYS A 39 -19.22 10.56 -9.87
N ASN A 40 -19.64 11.55 -9.09
CA ASN A 40 -21.03 11.96 -9.06
C ASN A 40 -21.40 12.59 -10.41
N ASP A 41 -22.66 12.85 -10.65
CA ASP A 41 -23.18 13.49 -11.87
C ASP A 41 -24.29 14.49 -11.50
N ALA A 42 -24.81 15.21 -12.49
CA ALA A 42 -25.86 16.21 -12.26
C ALA A 42 -27.15 15.64 -11.66
N GLN A 43 -27.42 14.35 -11.86
CA GLN A 43 -28.59 13.67 -11.27
C GLN A 43 -28.30 13.21 -9.84
N ASN A 44 -27.02 13.03 -9.51
CA ASN A 44 -26.53 12.54 -8.23
C ASN A 44 -25.36 13.41 -7.74
N PRO A 45 -25.58 14.70 -7.45
CA PRO A 45 -24.52 15.61 -7.01
C PRO A 45 -23.98 15.20 -5.62
N CYS A 46 -22.79 15.60 -5.31
CA CYS A 46 -22.22 15.40 -3.97
C CYS A 46 -22.89 16.26 -2.90
N ILE A 47 -23.43 17.42 -3.28
CA ILE A 47 -24.24 18.30 -2.43
C ILE A 47 -25.52 18.62 -3.20
N THR A 48 -26.64 18.19 -2.67
CA THR A 48 -27.94 18.41 -3.32
C THR A 48 -28.38 19.86 -3.20
N PRO A 49 -29.31 20.35 -4.09
CA PRO A 49 -29.87 21.69 -3.95
C PRO A 49 -30.52 21.95 -2.58
N GLN A 50 -31.13 20.92 -1.98
CA GLN A 50 -31.76 21.00 -0.65
C GLN A 50 -30.69 21.17 0.45
N GLU A 51 -29.57 20.45 0.36
CA GLU A 51 -28.45 20.62 1.29
C GLU A 51 -27.83 22.00 1.16
N TYR A 52 -27.60 22.52 -0.06
CA TYR A 52 -27.15 23.89 -0.27
C TYR A 52 -28.10 24.91 0.34
N ALA A 53 -29.41 24.74 0.16
CA ALA A 53 -30.40 25.64 0.74
C ALA A 53 -30.32 25.64 2.28
N ALA A 54 -30.16 24.47 2.90
CA ALA A 54 -30.00 24.34 4.34
C ALA A 54 -28.67 24.99 4.81
N LEU A 55 -27.56 24.74 4.12
CA LEU A 55 -26.26 25.35 4.39
C LEU A 55 -26.30 26.88 4.27
N ASN A 56 -26.85 27.41 3.19
CA ASN A 56 -26.95 28.85 2.99
C ASN A 56 -27.72 29.52 4.12
N LYS A 57 -28.82 28.88 4.56
CA LYS A 57 -29.61 29.37 5.71
C LYS A 57 -28.79 29.33 7.01
N GLU A 58 -28.17 28.22 7.32
CA GLU A 58 -27.35 28.03 8.53
C GLU A 58 -26.20 29.04 8.57
N VAL A 59 -25.47 29.20 7.47
CA VAL A 59 -24.40 30.20 7.31
C VAL A 59 -24.93 31.60 7.58
N SER A 60 -26.05 31.98 6.94
CA SER A 60 -26.67 33.33 7.13
C SER A 60 -27.08 33.56 8.59
N ASP A 61 -27.69 32.58 9.24
CA ASP A 61 -28.14 32.68 10.63
C ASP A 61 -26.92 32.80 11.59
N ASN A 62 -25.88 32.01 11.38
CA ASN A 62 -24.68 32.05 12.19
C ASN A 62 -23.89 33.36 12.02
N LEU A 63 -23.80 33.89 10.80
CA LEU A 63 -23.19 35.21 10.56
C LEU A 63 -23.89 36.33 11.31
N LYS A 64 -25.24 36.35 11.35
CA LYS A 64 -26.02 37.30 12.13
C LYS A 64 -25.76 37.13 13.62
N ASN A 65 -25.81 35.91 14.14
CA ASN A 65 -25.60 35.59 15.55
C ASN A 65 -24.20 35.99 16.02
N LEU A 66 -23.18 35.83 15.16
CA LEU A 66 -21.79 36.19 15.43
C LEU A 66 -21.47 37.67 15.15
N SER A 67 -22.44 38.43 14.64
CA SER A 67 -22.23 39.82 14.18
C SER A 67 -21.13 39.96 13.11
N LEU A 68 -20.95 38.91 12.31
CA LEU A 68 -19.97 38.83 11.22
C LEU A 68 -20.57 39.22 9.84
N ASP A 69 -21.88 39.50 9.78
CA ASP A 69 -22.61 39.90 8.57
C ASP A 69 -22.30 41.37 8.19
N ARG A 70 -21.05 41.79 8.35
CA ARG A 70 -20.63 43.17 8.00
C ARG A 70 -20.06 43.18 6.60
N THR A 71 -20.88 43.61 5.62
CA THR A 71 -20.45 43.91 4.25
C THR A 71 -19.46 45.11 4.14
N ALA A 72 -19.18 45.79 5.26
CA ALA A 72 -18.60 47.12 5.24
C ALA A 72 -17.04 47.18 5.26
N ASN A 73 -16.31 46.12 5.53
CA ASN A 73 -14.84 46.14 5.57
C ASN A 73 -14.25 44.86 5.00
N ARG A 74 -14.59 44.49 3.76
CA ARG A 74 -13.87 43.47 3.06
C ARG A 74 -12.47 43.97 2.77
N ASN A 75 -11.45 43.35 3.36
CA ASN A 75 -10.07 43.55 2.96
C ASN A 75 -9.95 43.24 1.45
N PRO A 76 -9.45 44.13 0.59
CA PRO A 76 -9.32 43.87 -0.85
C PRO A 76 -8.28 42.79 -1.16
N LEU A 77 -7.56 42.26 -0.15
CA LEU A 77 -6.60 41.18 -0.33
C LEU A 77 -7.33 39.84 -0.53
N THR A 78 -7.14 39.25 -1.70
CA THR A 78 -7.63 37.89 -1.98
C THR A 78 -6.98 36.92 -1.00
N THR A 79 -7.78 36.06 -0.38
CA THR A 79 -7.29 34.95 0.47
C THR A 79 -6.33 34.07 -0.33
N SER A 80 -5.14 33.83 0.22
CA SER A 80 -4.17 32.92 -0.36
C SER A 80 -4.26 31.56 0.31
N LEU A 81 -4.56 30.52 -0.46
CA LEU A 81 -4.85 29.17 0.02
C LEU A 81 -3.61 28.29 -0.01
N ILE A 82 -3.36 27.56 1.05
CA ILE A 82 -2.46 26.41 1.05
C ILE A 82 -3.25 25.14 0.73
N TRP A 83 -2.55 24.05 0.31
CA TRP A 83 -3.18 22.78 0.01
C TRP A 83 -3.90 22.21 1.24
N PRO A 84 -5.19 21.79 1.15
CA PRO A 84 -6.03 21.52 2.30
C PRO A 84 -5.82 20.13 2.92
N LEU A 85 -4.90 19.32 2.41
CA LEU A 85 -4.61 17.98 2.92
C LEU A 85 -3.13 17.85 3.32
N LYS A 86 -2.87 17.03 4.33
CA LYS A 86 -1.53 16.58 4.69
C LYS A 86 -1.55 15.16 5.27
N LEU A 87 -0.40 14.47 5.22
CA LEU A 87 -0.20 13.24 5.98
C LEU A 87 -0.24 13.53 7.48
N ALA A 88 -0.93 12.68 8.24
CA ALA A 88 -0.90 12.72 9.69
C ALA A 88 0.48 12.34 10.21
N THR A 89 0.84 12.88 11.37
CA THR A 89 2.13 12.61 12.02
C THR A 89 2.33 11.10 12.23
N GLY A 90 3.51 10.60 11.90
CA GLY A 90 3.87 9.19 12.02
C GLY A 90 3.64 8.36 10.74
N PHE A 91 2.99 8.91 9.72
CA PHE A 91 2.85 8.26 8.42
C PHE A 91 3.80 8.87 7.39
N THR A 92 4.37 8.02 6.56
CA THR A 92 5.22 8.42 5.43
C THR A 92 4.75 7.71 4.18
N GLN A 93 4.63 8.44 3.07
CA GLN A 93 4.30 7.93 1.75
C GLN A 93 4.96 8.81 0.70
N CYS A 94 5.18 8.27 -0.49
CA CYS A 94 5.70 9.06 -1.61
C CYS A 94 4.69 10.11 -2.04
N GLU A 95 3.43 9.67 -2.23
CA GLU A 95 2.28 10.51 -2.52
C GLU A 95 1.00 9.84 -1.98
N TYR A 96 -0.07 10.61 -1.79
CA TYR A 96 -1.27 10.08 -1.11
C TYR A 96 -2.60 10.49 -1.72
N HIS A 97 -2.62 11.45 -2.67
CA HIS A 97 -3.84 12.02 -3.24
C HIS A 97 -3.81 12.07 -4.76
N PHE A 98 -4.97 12.25 -5.36
CA PHE A 98 -5.15 12.67 -6.74
C PHE A 98 -6.39 13.55 -6.86
N ILE A 99 -6.49 14.35 -7.93
CA ILE A 99 -7.69 15.15 -8.19
C ILE A 99 -8.69 14.29 -8.97
N GLY A 100 -9.80 13.93 -8.30
CA GLY A 100 -10.90 13.19 -8.91
C GLY A 100 -11.72 14.03 -9.87
N ALA A 101 -12.04 15.27 -9.47
CA ALA A 101 -12.76 16.24 -10.30
C ALA A 101 -12.40 17.67 -9.91
N TYR A 102 -12.39 18.56 -10.87
CA TYR A 102 -12.30 20.01 -10.72
C TYR A 102 -13.68 20.66 -10.73
N VAL A 103 -13.74 21.97 -10.53
CA VAL A 103 -14.97 22.76 -10.69
C VAL A 103 -15.41 22.71 -12.16
N ASP A 104 -16.72 22.54 -12.37
CA ASP A 104 -17.29 22.65 -13.71
C ASP A 104 -17.41 24.12 -14.12
N GLN A 105 -16.71 24.49 -15.20
CA GLN A 105 -16.74 25.83 -15.77
C GLN A 105 -17.95 26.06 -16.68
N ASN A 106 -18.58 24.98 -17.13
CA ASN A 106 -19.72 25.05 -18.03
C ASN A 106 -21.03 24.91 -17.27
N THR A 107 -21.76 26.03 -17.15
CA THR A 107 -23.06 26.05 -16.46
C THR A 107 -24.23 25.53 -17.31
N ALA A 108 -23.98 25.17 -18.58
CA ALA A 108 -24.99 24.55 -19.44
C ALA A 108 -25.04 23.05 -19.17
N THR A 109 -26.21 22.54 -18.84
CA THR A 109 -26.43 21.10 -18.61
C THR A 109 -26.01 20.26 -19.81
N THR A 110 -25.39 19.11 -19.55
CA THR A 110 -24.92 18.11 -20.53
C THR A 110 -23.54 18.33 -21.15
N THR A 111 -22.88 19.45 -20.88
CA THR A 111 -21.48 19.66 -21.28
C THR A 111 -20.64 20.01 -20.07
N ILE A 112 -19.45 19.46 -19.98
CA ILE A 112 -18.54 19.64 -18.84
C ILE A 112 -17.22 20.23 -19.31
N GLN A 113 -16.64 21.10 -18.49
CA GLN A 113 -15.33 21.69 -18.78
C GLN A 113 -14.62 22.08 -17.48
N ASP A 114 -13.38 21.62 -17.28
CA ASP A 114 -12.55 22.10 -16.19
C ASP A 114 -11.76 23.36 -16.56
N TYR A 115 -11.06 23.94 -15.58
CA TYR A 115 -10.32 25.21 -15.74
C TYR A 115 -9.21 25.17 -16.80
N ASP A 116 -8.68 23.97 -17.13
CA ASP A 116 -7.61 23.76 -18.11
C ASP A 116 -8.15 23.31 -19.47
N CYS A 117 -9.44 23.48 -19.72
CA CYS A 117 -10.18 23.09 -20.93
C CYS A 117 -10.34 21.58 -21.11
N GLY A 118 -10.08 20.78 -20.07
CA GLY A 118 -10.29 19.35 -20.04
C GLY A 118 -11.71 18.96 -19.60
N THR A 119 -11.88 17.68 -19.38
CA THR A 119 -13.15 17.08 -18.92
C THR A 119 -13.01 16.36 -17.56
N ASN A 120 -11.98 16.74 -16.76
CA ASN A 120 -11.81 16.15 -15.44
C ASN A 120 -12.73 16.82 -14.41
N THR A 121 -14.02 16.78 -14.68
CA THR A 121 -15.10 17.29 -13.85
C THR A 121 -16.39 16.49 -14.10
N TYR A 122 -17.51 16.89 -13.53
CA TYR A 122 -18.85 16.44 -13.86
C TYR A 122 -19.85 17.59 -13.81
N ASP A 123 -21.00 17.45 -14.50
CA ASP A 123 -22.00 18.51 -14.69
C ASP A 123 -22.49 19.09 -13.36
N GLY A 124 -22.35 20.40 -13.21
CA GLY A 124 -22.73 21.14 -12.02
C GLY A 124 -21.83 20.97 -10.80
N HIS A 125 -20.59 20.54 -10.96
CA HIS A 125 -19.65 20.42 -9.85
C HIS A 125 -19.06 21.75 -9.42
N HIS A 126 -19.30 22.17 -8.17
CA HIS A 126 -18.88 23.47 -7.64
C HIS A 126 -17.53 23.45 -6.90
N GLY A 127 -16.94 22.28 -6.66
CA GLY A 127 -15.73 22.12 -5.86
C GLY A 127 -14.59 21.39 -6.57
N THR A 128 -13.55 21.13 -5.81
CA THR A 128 -12.45 20.24 -6.18
C THR A 128 -12.52 18.99 -5.34
N ASP A 129 -12.66 17.82 -5.99
CA ASP A 129 -12.63 16.52 -5.30
C ASP A 129 -11.18 16.02 -5.20
N ILE A 130 -10.65 16.02 -4.00
CA ILE A 130 -9.29 15.57 -3.68
C ILE A 130 -9.39 14.18 -3.04
N ALA A 131 -9.25 13.14 -3.86
CA ALA A 131 -9.36 11.76 -3.41
C ALA A 131 -8.03 11.21 -2.92
N ILE A 132 -8.08 10.19 -2.05
CA ILE A 132 -6.91 9.54 -1.47
C ILE A 132 -6.70 8.16 -2.08
N TRP A 133 -5.43 7.81 -2.39
CA TRP A 133 -5.04 6.58 -3.08
C TRP A 133 -3.60 6.19 -2.73
N PRO A 134 -3.18 4.91 -2.79
CA PRO A 134 -4.02 3.70 -2.77
C PRO A 134 -4.56 3.38 -1.36
N TYR A 135 -5.43 2.39 -1.25
CA TYR A 135 -6.01 1.93 0.02
C TYR A 135 -6.81 3.03 0.74
N SER A 136 -7.77 3.60 0.03
CA SER A 136 -8.50 4.81 0.47
C SER A 136 -9.31 4.59 1.76
N LEU A 137 -10.04 3.47 1.87
CA LEU A 137 -10.81 3.15 3.08
C LEU A 137 -9.89 2.80 4.25
N TYR A 138 -8.82 2.06 4.01
CA TYR A 138 -7.81 1.79 5.05
C TYR A 138 -7.15 3.06 5.56
N LYS A 139 -6.81 4.01 4.67
CA LYS A 139 -6.28 5.33 5.05
C LYS A 139 -7.27 6.14 5.88
N MET A 140 -8.54 6.13 5.49
CA MET A 140 -9.63 6.76 6.23
C MET A 140 -9.77 6.14 7.63
N ASP A 141 -9.85 4.80 7.71
CA ASP A 141 -10.00 4.08 8.99
C ASP A 141 -8.88 4.42 9.97
N ASN A 142 -7.65 4.49 9.48
CA ASN A 142 -6.45 4.79 10.27
C ASN A 142 -6.15 6.30 10.38
N SER A 143 -7.05 7.17 9.90
CA SER A 143 -6.92 8.63 9.98
C SER A 143 -5.58 9.16 9.43
N GLN A 144 -5.10 8.59 8.32
CA GLN A 144 -3.78 8.89 7.77
C GLN A 144 -3.70 10.21 7.03
N ILE A 145 -4.84 10.74 6.56
CA ILE A 145 -4.87 11.99 5.78
C ILE A 145 -5.73 13.01 6.53
N GLU A 146 -5.06 14.04 7.05
CA GLU A 146 -5.70 15.15 7.75
C GLU A 146 -6.22 16.18 6.75
N VAL A 147 -7.42 16.71 7.04
CA VAL A 147 -7.96 17.93 6.45
C VAL A 147 -7.47 19.09 7.31
N ILE A 148 -6.85 20.07 6.67
CA ILE A 148 -6.32 21.28 7.33
C ILE A 148 -6.97 22.52 6.77
N ALA A 149 -7.08 23.57 7.59
CA ALA A 149 -7.58 24.87 7.13
C ALA A 149 -6.66 25.44 6.04
N ALA A 150 -7.19 25.64 4.84
CA ALA A 150 -6.44 26.16 3.69
C ALA A 150 -6.00 27.63 3.91
N ALA A 151 -6.72 28.37 4.73
CA ALA A 151 -6.35 29.72 5.19
C ALA A 151 -6.92 29.97 6.60
N ALA A 152 -6.39 30.97 7.28
CA ALA A 152 -6.91 31.40 8.57
C ALA A 152 -8.34 31.97 8.43
N GLY A 153 -9.17 31.77 9.46
CA GLY A 153 -10.52 32.29 9.45
C GLY A 153 -11.34 31.91 10.67
N THR A 154 -12.62 32.22 10.63
CA THR A 154 -13.60 31.93 11.68
C THR A 154 -14.52 30.79 11.22
N ILE A 155 -14.74 29.79 12.04
CA ILE A 155 -15.68 28.70 11.80
C ILE A 155 -17.09 29.28 11.84
N ILE A 156 -17.84 29.16 10.76
CA ILE A 156 -19.22 29.69 10.66
C ILE A 156 -20.28 28.58 10.49
N GLN A 157 -19.83 27.37 10.14
CA GLN A 157 -20.69 26.18 10.09
C GLN A 157 -19.85 24.95 10.44
N LYS A 158 -20.46 24.00 11.12
CA LYS A 158 -19.80 22.73 11.46
C LYS A 158 -20.85 21.65 11.65
N ASN A 159 -20.64 20.48 11.04
CA ASN A 159 -21.45 19.29 11.24
C ASN A 159 -20.54 18.07 11.39
N ASP A 160 -20.84 17.18 12.36
CA ASP A 160 -20.08 15.96 12.63
C ASP A 160 -21.03 14.89 13.21
N GLY A 161 -20.55 13.65 13.32
CA GLY A 161 -21.31 12.53 13.87
C GLY A 161 -22.11 11.74 12.83
N ASN A 162 -22.05 12.10 11.55
CA ASN A 162 -22.76 11.39 10.48
C ASN A 162 -21.97 10.20 9.97
N PHE A 163 -22.69 9.20 9.42
CA PHE A 163 -22.07 8.03 8.80
C PHE A 163 -21.13 8.43 7.65
N ASP A 164 -19.93 7.86 7.65
CA ASP A 164 -18.81 8.30 6.79
C ASP A 164 -18.24 7.21 5.87
N ARG A 165 -18.98 6.13 5.62
CA ARG A 165 -18.54 5.03 4.76
C ARG A 165 -19.52 4.81 3.60
N ASN A 166 -19.87 5.90 2.95
CA ASN A 166 -20.73 5.86 1.76
C ASN A 166 -19.91 5.48 0.50
N CYS A 167 -20.57 4.82 -0.45
CA CYS A 167 -19.98 4.26 -1.67
C CYS A 167 -20.76 4.65 -2.92
N GLY A 168 -21.55 5.69 -2.85
CA GLY A 168 -22.38 6.17 -3.91
C GLY A 168 -23.33 7.27 -3.44
N SER A 169 -24.10 7.79 -4.39
CA SER A 169 -25.05 8.86 -4.15
C SER A 169 -26.13 8.46 -3.17
N ASN A 170 -26.48 9.37 -2.27
CA ASN A 170 -27.51 9.20 -1.26
C ASN A 170 -28.01 10.57 -0.76
N THR A 171 -28.90 10.58 0.23
CA THR A 171 -29.46 11.79 0.84
C THR A 171 -29.04 11.96 2.31
N LEU A 172 -27.96 11.29 2.72
CA LEU A 172 -27.44 11.39 4.08
C LEU A 172 -26.62 12.66 4.24
N THR A 173 -26.66 13.23 5.43
CA THR A 173 -25.89 14.42 5.78
C THR A 173 -24.40 14.12 5.85
N ALA A 174 -23.58 15.02 5.33
CA ALA A 174 -22.12 14.90 5.42
C ALA A 174 -21.58 15.55 6.71
N ASN A 175 -20.39 15.11 7.13
CA ASN A 175 -19.56 15.80 8.10
C ASN A 175 -18.80 16.92 7.37
N SER A 176 -18.89 18.15 7.87
CA SER A 176 -18.43 19.34 7.16
C SER A 176 -17.99 20.46 8.07
N ILE A 177 -17.28 21.42 7.51
CA ILE A 177 -16.96 22.70 8.16
C ILE A 177 -16.88 23.81 7.10
N ILE A 178 -17.38 24.99 7.41
CA ILE A 178 -17.22 26.21 6.61
C ILE A 178 -16.46 27.24 7.43
N ILE A 179 -15.43 27.80 6.82
CA ILE A 179 -14.54 28.81 7.44
C ILE A 179 -14.68 30.09 6.63
N GLN A 180 -15.02 31.22 7.29
CA GLN A 180 -14.98 32.55 6.73
C GLN A 180 -13.60 33.17 6.89
N HIS A 181 -13.01 33.65 5.81
CA HIS A 181 -11.71 34.32 5.78
C HIS A 181 -11.84 35.84 5.98
N ALA A 182 -10.71 36.51 6.21
CA ALA A 182 -10.66 37.94 6.52
C ALA A 182 -11.15 38.85 5.38
N ASP A 183 -11.04 38.41 4.11
CA ASP A 183 -11.56 39.10 2.93
C ASP A 183 -13.07 38.89 2.71
N GLY A 184 -13.73 38.09 3.58
CA GLY A 184 -15.13 37.72 3.49
C GLY A 184 -15.43 36.56 2.55
N SER A 185 -14.42 35.89 2.02
CA SER A 185 -14.57 34.63 1.31
C SER A 185 -14.76 33.46 2.29
N TYR A 186 -15.19 32.33 1.76
CA TYR A 186 -15.49 31.12 2.54
C TYR A 186 -14.84 29.92 1.90
N ALA A 187 -14.31 29.02 2.72
CA ALA A 187 -13.90 27.68 2.31
C ALA A 187 -14.80 26.63 2.93
N LEU A 188 -15.39 25.79 2.11
CA LEU A 188 -16.19 24.62 2.49
C LEU A 188 -15.35 23.36 2.38
N TYR A 189 -15.36 22.54 3.44
CA TYR A 189 -14.72 21.22 3.53
C TYR A 189 -15.79 20.17 3.80
N TRP A 190 -15.95 19.20 2.91
CA TRP A 190 -17.09 18.26 2.89
C TRP A 190 -16.60 16.81 2.86
N HIS A 191 -17.46 15.87 3.19
CA HIS A 191 -17.22 14.41 3.27
C HIS A 191 -16.23 13.96 4.35
N MET A 192 -16.03 14.73 5.40
CA MET A 192 -15.06 14.36 6.45
C MET A 192 -15.46 13.09 7.22
N LYS A 193 -14.47 12.49 7.87
CA LYS A 193 -14.62 11.30 8.70
C LYS A 193 -15.44 11.62 9.95
N ASN A 194 -16.32 10.69 10.34
CA ASN A 194 -17.13 10.77 11.56
C ASN A 194 -16.26 10.93 12.80
N GLY A 195 -16.63 11.86 13.69
CA GLY A 195 -15.93 12.16 14.93
C GLY A 195 -14.57 12.81 14.75
N SER A 196 -14.24 13.28 13.52
CA SER A 196 -12.93 13.88 13.24
C SER A 196 -12.94 15.40 13.10
N VAL A 197 -14.11 16.01 12.93
CA VAL A 197 -14.22 17.46 12.78
C VAL A 197 -13.78 18.14 14.08
N THR A 198 -13.00 19.21 13.94
CA THR A 198 -12.40 19.93 15.09
C THR A 198 -13.38 20.16 16.24
N THR A 199 -12.90 20.08 17.46
CA THR A 199 -13.71 20.35 18.67
C THR A 199 -14.02 21.85 18.86
N LYS A 200 -13.36 22.73 18.11
CA LYS A 200 -13.67 24.17 18.13
C LYS A 200 -15.12 24.42 17.73
N ALA A 201 -15.75 25.34 18.41
CA ALA A 201 -17.15 25.73 18.15
C ALA A 201 -17.25 26.74 17.01
N VAL A 202 -18.46 26.88 16.45
CA VAL A 202 -18.82 28.01 15.56
C VAL A 202 -18.52 29.34 16.26
N GLY A 203 -17.92 30.27 15.57
CA GLY A 203 -17.39 31.53 16.07
C GLY A 203 -15.92 31.49 16.53
N GLN A 204 -15.31 30.33 16.72
CA GLN A 204 -13.90 30.22 17.02
C GLN A 204 -13.04 30.28 15.77
N THR A 205 -11.80 30.77 15.93
CA THR A 205 -10.86 30.94 14.82
C THR A 205 -9.93 29.74 14.65
N VAL A 206 -9.49 29.52 13.42
CA VAL A 206 -8.44 28.61 13.04
C VAL A 206 -7.32 29.34 12.30
N VAL A 207 -6.10 28.81 12.38
CA VAL A 207 -4.97 29.32 11.58
C VAL A 207 -4.77 28.46 10.33
N ALA A 208 -4.12 29.00 9.31
CA ALA A 208 -3.75 28.21 8.13
C ALA A 208 -2.88 27.00 8.54
N GLY A 209 -3.18 25.82 8.00
CA GLY A 209 -2.48 24.57 8.33
C GLY A 209 -2.96 23.88 9.61
N GLU A 210 -3.90 24.47 10.36
CA GLU A 210 -4.50 23.83 11.53
C GLU A 210 -5.37 22.64 11.11
N LYS A 211 -5.23 21.50 11.79
CA LYS A 211 -6.09 20.33 11.56
C LYS A 211 -7.54 20.66 11.91
N ILE A 212 -8.43 20.43 10.96
CA ILE A 212 -9.88 20.64 11.11
C ILE A 212 -10.70 19.38 10.97
N GLY A 213 -10.07 18.29 10.50
CA GLY A 213 -10.71 16.98 10.34
C GLY A 213 -9.80 15.93 9.74
N VAL A 214 -10.42 14.87 9.24
CA VAL A 214 -9.80 13.77 8.50
C VAL A 214 -10.65 13.49 7.27
N VAL A 215 -10.02 13.10 6.16
CA VAL A 215 -10.72 12.69 4.95
C VAL A 215 -11.62 11.49 5.26
N GLY A 216 -12.88 11.57 4.84
CA GLY A 216 -13.89 10.55 5.00
C GLY A 216 -14.70 10.32 3.72
N SER A 217 -15.88 9.71 3.89
CA SER A 217 -16.85 9.46 2.80
C SER A 217 -18.28 9.64 3.32
N SER A 218 -18.53 10.73 4.07
CA SER A 218 -19.85 11.04 4.62
C SER A 218 -20.74 11.78 3.61
N GLY A 219 -22.05 11.63 3.72
CA GLY A 219 -23.02 12.22 2.77
C GLY A 219 -23.04 11.50 1.42
N SER A 220 -23.43 12.19 0.36
CA SER A 220 -23.47 11.66 -1.02
C SER A 220 -22.06 11.56 -1.61
N SER A 221 -21.34 10.47 -1.29
CA SER A 221 -19.93 10.26 -1.61
C SER A 221 -19.69 8.88 -2.19
N SER A 222 -18.89 8.79 -3.25
CA SER A 222 -18.54 7.54 -3.92
C SER A 222 -17.32 6.81 -3.31
N GLY A 223 -16.62 7.44 -2.37
CA GLY A 223 -15.46 6.92 -1.68
C GLY A 223 -14.68 8.03 -0.96
N PRO A 224 -13.65 7.70 -0.16
CA PRO A 224 -12.93 8.68 0.64
C PRO A 224 -12.27 9.78 -0.18
N HIS A 225 -12.76 11.00 -0.04
CA HIS A 225 -12.19 12.21 -0.64
C HIS A 225 -12.59 13.45 0.16
N LEU A 226 -11.87 14.55 -0.04
CA LEU A 226 -12.28 15.88 0.37
C LEU A 226 -12.93 16.57 -0.83
N HIS A 227 -14.20 17.00 -0.71
CA HIS A 227 -14.80 17.97 -1.61
C HIS A 227 -14.55 19.37 -1.02
N PHE A 228 -13.90 20.23 -1.79
CA PHE A 228 -13.42 21.54 -1.36
C PHE A 228 -13.97 22.65 -2.26
N GLU A 229 -14.71 23.60 -1.66
CA GLU A 229 -15.27 24.74 -2.39
C GLU A 229 -14.76 26.07 -1.84
N ILE A 230 -14.74 27.08 -2.70
CA ILE A 230 -14.52 28.50 -2.35
C ILE A 230 -15.73 29.31 -2.78
N TRP A 231 -16.27 30.13 -1.85
CA TRP A 231 -17.34 31.09 -2.13
C TRP A 231 -16.87 32.51 -1.84
N THR A 232 -17.31 33.48 -2.64
CA THR A 232 -17.05 34.92 -2.43
C THR A 232 -18.19 35.63 -1.71
N GLY A 233 -19.26 34.96 -1.41
CA GLY A 233 -20.41 35.39 -0.62
C GLY A 233 -20.91 34.27 0.27
N ASN A 234 -21.95 34.51 1.03
CA ASN A 234 -22.52 33.59 2.01
C ASN A 234 -23.48 32.54 1.43
N THR A 235 -23.41 32.30 0.13
CA THR A 235 -24.21 31.29 -0.58
C THR A 235 -23.38 30.55 -1.62
N ASN A 236 -23.75 29.29 -1.86
CA ASN A 236 -23.11 28.44 -2.87
C ASN A 236 -23.16 28.99 -4.30
N THR A 237 -24.08 29.90 -4.61
CA THR A 237 -24.18 30.55 -5.93
C THR A 237 -23.01 31.49 -6.24
N THR A 238 -22.18 31.78 -5.25
CA THR A 238 -20.98 32.64 -5.37
C THR A 238 -19.69 31.83 -5.44
N TYR A 239 -19.79 30.55 -5.79
CA TYR A 239 -18.60 29.68 -5.87
C TYR A 239 -17.57 30.15 -6.87
N LYS A 240 -16.32 29.80 -6.62
CA LYS A 240 -15.14 30.08 -7.43
C LYS A 240 -14.32 28.82 -7.61
N ASP A 241 -13.63 28.75 -8.73
CA ASP A 241 -12.59 27.75 -8.89
C ASP A 241 -11.27 28.28 -8.29
N PRO A 242 -10.66 27.61 -7.30
CA PRO A 242 -9.41 28.08 -6.74
C PRO A 242 -8.23 27.99 -7.72
N PHE A 243 -8.35 27.27 -8.83
CA PHE A 243 -7.34 27.21 -9.88
C PHE A 243 -7.55 28.30 -10.93
N SER A 244 -6.48 28.77 -11.52
CA SER A 244 -6.51 29.61 -12.73
C SER A 244 -6.08 28.80 -13.94
N GLY A 245 -6.68 29.05 -15.08
CA GLY A 245 -6.34 28.40 -16.34
C GLY A 245 -7.11 29.02 -17.51
N THR A 246 -6.82 28.55 -18.71
CA THR A 246 -7.35 29.12 -19.96
C THR A 246 -8.88 29.10 -20.03
N CYS A 247 -9.51 28.09 -19.45
CA CYS A 247 -10.96 27.91 -19.46
C CYS A 247 -11.64 28.26 -18.14
N ASN A 248 -10.94 28.83 -17.16
CA ASN A 248 -11.59 29.31 -15.95
C ASN A 248 -12.40 30.58 -16.24
N LEU A 249 -13.71 30.47 -16.18
CA LEU A 249 -14.67 31.56 -16.39
C LEU A 249 -15.12 32.22 -15.08
N LEU A 250 -14.76 31.67 -13.92
CA LEU A 250 -15.25 32.10 -12.60
C LEU A 250 -14.34 33.13 -11.94
N ASN A 251 -13.03 33.11 -12.26
CA ASN A 251 -12.02 34.07 -11.73
C ASN A 251 -10.80 34.15 -12.62
N ALA A 252 -10.16 35.30 -12.61
CA ALA A 252 -9.00 35.61 -13.49
C ALA A 252 -7.66 35.09 -12.92
N THR A 253 -7.56 34.90 -11.61
CA THR A 253 -6.31 34.56 -10.91
C THR A 253 -6.49 33.40 -9.98
N SER A 254 -5.43 32.63 -9.77
CA SER A 254 -5.42 31.55 -8.80
C SER A 254 -5.61 32.05 -7.36
N TRP A 255 -6.32 31.27 -6.56
CA TRP A 255 -6.44 31.46 -5.12
C TRP A 255 -5.35 30.71 -4.35
N TRP A 256 -4.65 29.76 -5.01
CA TRP A 256 -3.57 29.02 -4.38
C TRP A 256 -2.30 29.88 -4.21
N ALA A 257 -1.68 29.82 -3.04
CA ALA A 257 -0.36 30.39 -2.81
C ALA A 257 0.70 29.80 -3.76
N SER A 258 0.53 28.53 -4.09
CA SER A 258 1.30 27.81 -5.09
C SER A 258 0.35 26.84 -5.79
N GLN A 259 -0.13 27.23 -6.98
CA GLN A 259 -1.04 26.39 -7.74
C GLN A 259 -0.34 25.13 -8.21
N ARG A 260 -0.97 24.00 -7.95
CA ARG A 260 -0.55 22.70 -8.47
C ARG A 260 -0.88 22.58 -9.96
N PRO A 261 -0.09 21.85 -10.75
CA PRO A 261 -0.42 21.61 -12.17
C PRO A 261 -1.71 20.79 -12.30
N HIS A 262 -2.37 20.88 -13.45
CA HIS A 262 -3.61 20.14 -13.75
C HIS A 262 -3.41 18.60 -13.70
N ALA A 263 -2.26 18.12 -14.12
CA ALA A 263 -1.84 16.73 -13.94
C ALA A 263 -0.55 16.70 -13.09
N GLU A 264 -0.51 15.79 -12.13
CA GLU A 264 0.61 15.60 -11.20
C GLU A 264 1.19 14.18 -11.32
N PRO A 265 1.90 13.86 -12.42
CA PRO A 265 2.37 12.50 -12.64
C PRO A 265 3.38 12.07 -11.57
N ALA A 266 3.05 11.04 -10.83
CA ALA A 266 3.89 10.56 -9.72
C ALA A 266 3.68 9.06 -9.43
N ILE A 267 4.75 8.41 -8.92
CA ILE A 267 4.63 7.15 -8.20
C ILE A 267 4.14 7.47 -6.79
N MET A 268 3.02 6.89 -6.41
CA MET A 268 2.38 7.16 -5.12
C MET A 268 2.86 6.22 -4.01
N LYS A 269 3.12 4.96 -4.38
CA LYS A 269 3.54 3.93 -3.43
C LYS A 269 4.30 2.83 -4.15
N ALA A 270 5.34 2.32 -3.51
CA ALA A 270 5.97 1.03 -3.81
C ALA A 270 5.70 0.07 -2.66
N SER A 271 5.45 -1.21 -2.93
CA SER A 271 5.13 -2.20 -1.90
C SER A 271 5.53 -3.61 -2.29
N VAL A 272 5.80 -4.45 -1.28
CA VAL A 272 6.18 -5.86 -1.46
C VAL A 272 5.19 -6.73 -0.68
N HIS A 273 4.70 -7.79 -1.34
CA HIS A 273 3.59 -8.60 -0.83
C HIS A 273 3.88 -10.10 -0.92
N PRO A 274 3.41 -10.89 0.07
CA PRO A 274 3.54 -12.34 0.04
C PRO A 274 2.58 -13.02 -0.95
N THR A 275 1.56 -12.31 -1.42
CA THR A 275 0.53 -12.78 -2.36
C THR A 275 0.06 -11.63 -3.24
N ASP A 276 -0.88 -11.89 -4.13
CA ASP A 276 -1.57 -10.82 -4.86
C ASP A 276 -2.31 -9.87 -3.91
N ILE A 277 -2.37 -8.59 -4.28
CA ILE A 277 -3.17 -7.62 -3.55
C ILE A 277 -4.66 -7.86 -3.80
N ALA A 278 -5.47 -7.57 -2.79
CA ALA A 278 -6.92 -7.49 -2.92
C ALA A 278 -7.35 -6.06 -2.58
N LEU A 279 -7.74 -5.30 -3.59
CA LEU A 279 -8.41 -4.02 -3.38
C LEU A 279 -9.88 -4.31 -3.15
N ALA A 280 -10.28 -4.39 -1.89
CA ALA A 280 -11.66 -4.60 -1.51
C ALA A 280 -12.53 -3.45 -2.03
N THR A 281 -13.75 -3.79 -2.45
CA THR A 281 -14.72 -2.77 -2.87
C THR A 281 -15.38 -2.12 -1.65
N CYS A 282 -15.64 -0.82 -1.75
CA CYS A 282 -16.44 -0.08 -0.78
C CYS A 282 -17.76 -0.84 -0.46
N PRO A 283 -18.19 -0.97 0.80
CA PRO A 283 -17.66 -0.33 2.00
C PRO A 283 -16.59 -1.11 2.77
N THR A 284 -16.06 -2.21 2.25
CA THR A 284 -15.05 -3.01 2.92
C THR A 284 -13.69 -2.32 2.84
N SER A 285 -12.95 -2.27 3.96
CA SER A 285 -11.60 -1.70 3.97
C SER A 285 -10.64 -2.52 3.10
N ASP A 286 -9.92 -1.82 2.26
CA ASP A 286 -8.90 -2.32 1.34
C ASP A 286 -7.55 -2.44 2.08
N ILE A 287 -7.51 -3.36 3.07
CA ILE A 287 -6.34 -3.52 3.96
C ILE A 287 -5.13 -4.03 3.15
N PRO A 288 -3.99 -3.31 3.17
CA PRO A 288 -2.79 -3.76 2.48
C PRO A 288 -2.23 -5.05 3.12
N ASN A 289 -1.92 -6.04 2.30
CA ASN A 289 -1.28 -7.30 2.70
C ASN A 289 0.25 -7.25 2.50
N GLU A 290 0.86 -6.10 2.77
CA GLU A 290 2.30 -5.90 2.64
C GLU A 290 3.10 -6.74 3.65
N SER A 291 4.32 -7.11 3.29
CA SER A 291 5.27 -7.73 4.21
C SER A 291 6.58 -6.96 4.24
N ASP A 292 7.05 -6.69 5.44
CA ASP A 292 8.37 -6.08 5.70
C ASP A 292 9.46 -7.14 5.89
N THR A 293 9.07 -8.42 6.00
CA THR A 293 10.01 -9.53 6.23
C THR A 293 9.57 -10.77 5.48
N PHE A 294 10.52 -11.43 4.82
CA PHE A 294 10.34 -12.70 4.12
C PHE A 294 11.31 -13.73 4.70
N LEU A 295 10.76 -14.83 5.20
CA LEU A 295 11.53 -15.98 5.66
C LEU A 295 11.88 -16.88 4.47
N VAL A 296 13.15 -17.18 4.29
CA VAL A 296 13.61 -18.05 3.19
C VAL A 296 13.88 -19.47 3.75
N PRO A 297 13.45 -20.54 3.07
CA PRO A 297 12.74 -20.53 1.78
C PRO A 297 11.30 -20.00 1.90
N PHE A 298 10.94 -19.07 1.03
CA PHE A 298 9.63 -18.43 1.03
C PHE A 298 8.67 -19.10 0.05
N GLN A 299 7.40 -19.27 0.46
CA GLN A 299 6.32 -19.76 -0.39
C GLN A 299 5.06 -18.92 -0.16
N GLY A 300 4.79 -17.99 -1.05
CA GLY A 300 3.54 -17.23 -1.08
C GLY A 300 2.39 -18.03 -1.69
N ALA A 301 1.17 -17.83 -1.21
CA ALA A 301 -0.01 -18.48 -1.78
C ALA A 301 -0.20 -18.04 -3.25
N GLY A 302 -0.34 -19.01 -4.14
CA GLY A 302 -0.50 -18.77 -5.58
C GLY A 302 0.79 -18.36 -6.31
N LEU A 303 1.94 -18.31 -5.64
CA LEU A 303 3.22 -17.95 -6.24
C LEU A 303 4.13 -19.17 -6.40
N ALA A 304 5.10 -19.08 -7.32
CA ALA A 304 6.19 -20.05 -7.38
C ALA A 304 7.09 -19.93 -6.13
N PRO A 305 7.76 -21.02 -5.70
CA PRO A 305 8.67 -20.98 -4.57
C PRO A 305 9.74 -19.89 -4.74
N GLY A 306 9.97 -19.11 -3.68
CA GLY A 306 10.94 -18.03 -3.66
C GLY A 306 10.48 -16.72 -4.32
N TYR A 307 9.26 -16.65 -4.85
CA TYR A 307 8.73 -15.43 -5.48
C TYR A 307 7.85 -14.64 -4.53
N ALA A 308 7.96 -13.31 -4.60
CA ALA A 308 7.03 -12.34 -3.99
C ALA A 308 6.46 -11.40 -5.05
N LYS A 309 5.45 -10.65 -4.69
CA LYS A 309 4.81 -9.64 -5.55
C LYS A 309 5.37 -8.27 -5.22
N PHE A 310 5.74 -7.54 -6.26
CA PHE A 310 6.25 -6.18 -6.21
C PHE A 310 5.28 -5.27 -6.93
N TYR A 311 4.59 -4.39 -6.17
CA TYR A 311 3.59 -3.46 -6.70
C TYR A 311 4.08 -2.04 -6.62
N PHE A 312 3.70 -1.23 -7.62
CA PHE A 312 3.71 0.22 -7.48
C PHE A 312 2.39 0.80 -7.95
N PHE A 313 2.03 1.92 -7.36
CA PHE A 313 0.80 2.66 -7.61
C PHE A 313 1.18 4.05 -8.12
N TRP A 314 0.42 4.56 -9.09
CA TRP A 314 0.71 5.88 -9.67
C TRP A 314 -0.56 6.69 -9.92
N ARG A 315 -0.36 8.01 -10.15
CA ARG A 315 -1.36 8.92 -10.68
C ARG A 315 -0.82 9.66 -11.90
N ASP A 316 -1.69 10.06 -12.81
CA ASP A 316 -1.46 10.98 -13.92
C ASP A 316 -0.28 10.65 -14.86
N ILE A 317 0.36 9.49 -14.74
CA ILE A 317 1.50 9.15 -15.60
C ILE A 317 1.01 8.92 -17.04
N PRO A 318 1.55 9.66 -18.04
CA PRO A 318 1.09 9.55 -19.42
C PRO A 318 1.32 8.16 -20.02
N VAL A 319 0.44 7.81 -20.98
CA VAL A 319 0.62 6.61 -21.81
C VAL A 319 1.99 6.60 -22.47
N SER A 320 2.55 5.41 -22.70
CA SER A 320 3.89 5.18 -23.26
C SER A 320 5.06 5.65 -22.39
N SER A 321 4.80 6.19 -21.19
CA SER A 321 5.86 6.47 -20.21
C SER A 321 6.50 5.18 -19.72
N THR A 322 7.81 5.22 -19.49
CA THR A 322 8.56 4.09 -18.92
C THR A 322 8.82 4.35 -17.44
N ILE A 323 8.49 3.37 -16.62
CA ILE A 323 8.77 3.34 -15.18
C ILE A 323 9.88 2.31 -14.96
N ALA A 324 10.99 2.75 -14.39
CA ALA A 324 12.11 1.90 -14.05
C ALA A 324 11.89 1.27 -12.67
N LEU A 325 12.05 -0.04 -12.59
CA LEU A 325 11.82 -0.85 -11.39
C LEU A 325 13.09 -1.60 -11.03
N ARG A 326 13.49 -1.59 -9.78
CA ARG A 326 14.69 -2.31 -9.32
C ARG A 326 14.57 -2.80 -7.89
N ILE A 327 15.24 -3.90 -7.62
CA ILE A 327 15.50 -4.40 -6.28
C ILE A 327 16.99 -4.15 -6.00
N LEU A 328 17.29 -3.50 -4.91
CA LEU A 328 18.66 -3.18 -4.49
C LEU A 328 19.08 -4.09 -3.35
N ASN A 329 20.33 -4.56 -3.42
CA ASN A 329 21.01 -5.23 -2.34
C ASN A 329 21.24 -4.30 -1.14
N PRO A 330 21.58 -4.83 0.07
CA PRO A 330 21.91 -4.01 1.24
C PRO A 330 23.07 -3.02 1.01
N ASN A 331 23.98 -3.30 0.08
CA ASN A 331 25.08 -2.40 -0.29
C ASN A 331 24.72 -1.38 -1.38
N GLY A 332 23.45 -1.31 -1.80
CA GLY A 332 22.95 -0.40 -2.83
C GLY A 332 23.16 -0.87 -4.28
N SER A 333 23.86 -1.99 -4.53
CA SER A 333 23.98 -2.53 -5.89
C SER A 333 22.65 -3.15 -6.37
N VAL A 334 22.45 -3.21 -7.67
CA VAL A 334 21.21 -3.77 -8.25
C VAL A 334 21.23 -5.30 -8.13
N PHE A 335 20.22 -5.86 -7.45
CA PHE A 335 19.94 -7.30 -7.44
C PHE A 335 19.14 -7.72 -8.68
N ASN A 336 18.06 -6.96 -8.98
CA ASN A 336 17.20 -7.21 -10.13
C ASN A 336 16.65 -5.88 -10.66
N SER A 337 16.37 -5.79 -11.96
CA SER A 337 15.76 -4.62 -12.57
C SER A 337 14.90 -4.97 -13.76
N TRP A 338 13.83 -4.19 -14.00
CA TRP A 338 12.96 -4.30 -15.16
C TRP A 338 12.26 -2.97 -15.41
N ASN A 339 11.66 -2.83 -16.57
CA ASN A 339 10.87 -1.67 -16.93
C ASN A 339 9.39 -2.04 -17.09
N TYR A 340 8.53 -1.07 -16.83
CA TYR A 340 7.11 -1.12 -17.16
C TYR A 340 6.76 0.07 -18.05
N THR A 341 6.09 -0.18 -19.16
CA THR A 341 5.55 0.88 -20.02
C THR A 341 4.07 1.03 -19.78
N VAL A 342 3.62 2.24 -19.48
CA VAL A 342 2.22 2.55 -19.20
C VAL A 342 1.39 2.34 -20.47
N PRO A 343 0.45 1.37 -20.51
CA PRO A 343 -0.22 0.99 -21.74
C PRO A 343 -1.39 1.90 -22.10
N THR A 344 -2.04 2.51 -21.11
CA THR A 344 -3.22 3.36 -21.30
C THR A 344 -3.17 4.57 -20.37
N SER A 345 -3.78 5.68 -20.80
CA SER A 345 -3.95 6.83 -19.91
C SER A 345 -4.96 6.50 -18.81
N SER A 346 -4.60 6.78 -17.57
CA SER A 346 -5.49 6.64 -16.41
C SER A 346 -5.14 7.67 -15.34
N LYS A 347 -6.18 8.15 -14.64
CA LYS A 347 -5.98 9.09 -13.53
C LYS A 347 -5.17 8.46 -12.40
N ILE A 348 -5.49 7.22 -12.06
CA ILE A 348 -4.76 6.38 -11.11
C ILE A 348 -4.69 4.94 -11.62
N SER A 349 -3.63 4.23 -11.25
CA SER A 349 -3.49 2.81 -11.58
C SER A 349 -2.42 2.13 -10.73
N TYR A 350 -2.27 0.83 -10.89
CA TYR A 350 -1.17 0.06 -10.30
C TYR A 350 -0.68 -1.04 -11.25
N TYR A 351 0.51 -1.51 -11.00
CA TYR A 351 1.10 -2.66 -11.68
C TYR A 351 1.79 -3.55 -10.66
N GLY A 352 1.66 -4.86 -10.81
CA GLY A 352 2.32 -5.87 -10.01
C GLY A 352 3.13 -6.85 -10.85
N ALA A 353 4.27 -7.27 -10.34
CA ALA A 353 5.12 -8.30 -10.95
C ALA A 353 5.60 -9.30 -9.90
N SER A 354 5.55 -10.59 -10.23
CA SER A 354 6.20 -11.63 -9.44
C SER A 354 7.71 -11.64 -9.74
N LYS A 355 8.52 -11.50 -8.71
CA LYS A 355 9.99 -11.56 -8.83
C LYS A 355 10.57 -12.49 -7.79
N LEU A 356 11.66 -13.16 -8.16
CA LEU A 356 12.43 -13.98 -7.24
C LEU A 356 13.01 -13.10 -6.12
N LEU A 357 12.83 -13.51 -4.88
CA LEU A 357 13.45 -12.87 -3.71
C LEU A 357 14.95 -13.19 -3.65
N PRO A 358 15.76 -12.28 -3.10
CA PRO A 358 17.13 -12.60 -2.70
C PRO A 358 17.14 -13.77 -1.69
N THR A 359 18.25 -14.48 -1.66
CA THR A 359 18.45 -15.64 -0.75
C THR A 359 19.48 -15.38 0.35
N ILE A 360 20.02 -14.17 0.43
CA ILE A 360 21.00 -13.78 1.46
C ILE A 360 20.28 -12.86 2.45
N ASP A 361 20.52 -13.06 3.73
CA ASP A 361 19.96 -12.22 4.79
C ASP A 361 20.36 -10.76 4.61
N GLY A 362 19.43 -9.85 4.82
CA GLY A 362 19.71 -8.43 4.71
C GLY A 362 18.48 -7.58 4.48
N LEU A 363 18.70 -6.26 4.56
CA LEU A 363 17.70 -5.24 4.27
C LEU A 363 17.83 -4.83 2.80
N TYR A 364 16.81 -5.17 2.02
CA TYR A 364 16.70 -4.87 0.59
C TYR A 364 15.78 -3.68 0.35
N THR A 365 15.89 -3.07 -0.82
CA THR A 365 15.02 -1.96 -1.22
C THR A 365 14.40 -2.25 -2.57
N PHE A 366 13.07 -2.19 -2.65
CA PHE A 366 12.35 -2.13 -3.92
C PHE A 366 12.11 -0.67 -4.28
N GLU A 367 12.41 -0.28 -5.52
CA GLU A 367 12.20 1.07 -6.03
C GLU A 367 11.41 1.05 -7.33
N ALA A 368 10.45 1.98 -7.43
CA ALA A 368 9.79 2.37 -8.66
C ALA A 368 10.13 3.83 -8.97
N SER A 369 10.62 4.12 -10.16
CA SER A 369 11.11 5.46 -10.52
C SER A 369 10.49 5.96 -11.82
N TYR A 370 10.00 7.20 -11.79
CA TYR A 370 9.49 7.93 -12.94
C TYR A 370 10.18 9.30 -13.02
N ASN A 371 10.73 9.66 -14.21
CA ASN A 371 11.45 10.90 -14.43
C ASN A 371 12.53 11.23 -13.39
N GLY A 372 13.23 10.19 -12.91
CA GLY A 372 14.30 10.34 -11.92
C GLY A 372 13.83 10.47 -10.47
N VAL A 373 12.53 10.55 -10.20
CA VAL A 373 11.96 10.53 -8.85
C VAL A 373 11.60 9.10 -8.48
N ALA A 374 12.22 8.58 -7.40
CA ALA A 374 12.01 7.23 -6.93
C ALA A 374 11.06 7.20 -5.72
N CYS A 375 10.18 6.22 -5.71
CA CYS A 375 9.42 5.78 -4.55
C CYS A 375 9.93 4.42 -4.13
N SER A 376 10.25 4.22 -2.86
CA SER A 376 10.90 3.02 -2.38
C SER A 376 10.20 2.36 -1.19
N LYS A 377 10.39 1.05 -1.08
CA LYS A 377 9.96 0.21 0.04
C LYS A 377 11.11 -0.69 0.45
N THR A 378 11.50 -0.64 1.71
CA THR A 378 12.46 -1.60 2.28
C THR A 378 11.77 -2.87 2.74
N PHE A 379 12.46 -4.00 2.62
CA PHE A 379 12.03 -5.30 3.13
C PHE A 379 13.25 -6.13 3.56
N THR A 380 13.04 -6.98 4.56
CA THR A 380 14.11 -7.83 5.12
C THR A 380 13.98 -9.25 4.59
N ILE A 381 15.06 -9.81 4.12
CA ILE A 381 15.21 -11.26 3.91
C ILE A 381 15.90 -11.83 5.14
N THR A 382 15.32 -12.88 5.68
CA THR A 382 15.90 -13.62 6.81
C THR A 382 15.64 -15.09 6.63
N HIS A 383 16.59 -15.91 7.09
CA HIS A 383 16.34 -17.34 7.25
C HIS A 383 15.72 -17.59 8.61
N THR A 384 14.81 -18.51 8.69
CA THR A 384 14.52 -19.10 9.97
C THR A 384 15.85 -19.68 10.47
N LEU A 385 16.23 -19.34 11.69
CA LEU A 385 17.12 -20.21 12.47
C LEU A 385 16.33 -21.51 12.73
N GLY A 386 15.78 -22.07 11.67
CA GLY A 386 15.16 -23.37 11.67
C GLY A 386 16.27 -24.39 11.64
N ILE A 387 16.27 -25.28 12.58
CA ILE A 387 16.71 -26.62 12.32
C ILE A 387 16.13 -26.99 10.96
N SER A 388 16.94 -26.88 9.90
CA SER A 388 16.57 -27.49 8.63
C SER A 388 16.37 -28.96 8.97
N ASP A 389 15.14 -29.44 8.91
CA ASP A 389 14.88 -30.87 8.76
C ASP A 389 15.48 -31.27 7.41
N VAL A 390 16.81 -31.42 7.45
CA VAL A 390 17.50 -32.12 6.38
C VAL A 390 17.01 -33.56 6.48
N SER A 391 16.65 -34.09 5.36
CA SER A 391 16.15 -35.45 5.14
C SER A 391 17.02 -36.61 5.70
N ASN A 392 17.96 -36.33 6.58
CA ASN A 392 18.80 -37.27 7.33
C ASN A 392 18.36 -37.47 8.78
N THR A 393 17.27 -36.82 9.25
CA THR A 393 16.85 -36.95 10.66
C THR A 393 16.43 -38.35 11.03
N ASP A 394 15.99 -39.15 10.07
CA ASP A 394 15.54 -40.51 10.32
C ASP A 394 16.68 -41.51 10.50
N ILE A 395 17.88 -41.23 10.01
CA ILE A 395 19.01 -42.14 10.15
C ILE A 395 19.75 -41.99 11.49
N ILE A 396 19.75 -40.78 12.10
CA ILE A 396 20.42 -40.54 13.39
C ILE A 396 19.44 -40.81 14.53
N LYS A 397 19.72 -41.85 15.29
CA LYS A 397 18.95 -42.25 16.48
C LYS A 397 19.71 -41.92 17.75
N VAL A 398 18.98 -41.53 18.79
CA VAL A 398 19.55 -41.22 20.11
C VAL A 398 18.73 -41.97 21.16
N TYR A 399 19.39 -42.84 21.94
CA TYR A 399 18.73 -43.63 22.97
C TYR A 399 19.68 -44.04 24.10
N PRO A 400 19.18 -44.26 25.34
CA PRO A 400 17.83 -43.89 25.77
C PRO A 400 17.68 -42.36 25.80
N ASN A 401 16.47 -41.89 25.51
CA ASN A 401 16.07 -40.49 25.67
C ASN A 401 14.59 -40.48 26.13
N PRO A 402 14.27 -40.16 27.38
CA PRO A 402 15.15 -39.62 28.44
C PRO A 402 16.29 -40.54 28.88
N THR A 403 17.34 -39.91 29.45
CA THR A 403 18.53 -40.60 29.96
C THR A 403 18.90 -40.12 31.37
N ASN A 404 19.52 -41.00 32.18
CA ASN A 404 20.03 -40.65 33.50
C ASN A 404 21.52 -40.27 33.41
N ASP A 405 22.34 -41.08 32.79
CA ASP A 405 23.81 -40.90 32.80
C ASP A 405 24.45 -40.87 31.43
N THR A 406 23.98 -41.68 30.49
CA THR A 406 24.55 -41.79 29.16
C THR A 406 23.51 -42.00 28.11
N PHE A 407 23.71 -41.49 26.91
CA PHE A 407 22.96 -41.82 25.71
C PHE A 407 23.86 -42.23 24.57
N LEU A 408 23.40 -43.09 23.70
CA LEU A 408 24.07 -43.52 22.49
C LEU A 408 23.48 -42.83 21.27
N VAL A 409 24.34 -42.34 20.40
CA VAL A 409 23.99 -41.82 19.08
C VAL A 409 24.42 -42.84 18.04
N THR A 410 23.48 -43.27 17.22
CA THR A 410 23.73 -44.23 16.13
C THR A 410 23.18 -43.72 14.82
N ALA A 411 23.88 -44.02 13.71
CA ALA A 411 23.39 -43.81 12.35
C ALA A 411 24.00 -44.85 11.40
N ASP A 412 23.14 -45.41 10.51
CA ASP A 412 23.57 -46.22 9.37
C ASP A 412 23.40 -45.44 8.08
N GLY A 413 24.39 -45.51 7.18
CA GLY A 413 24.38 -44.78 5.90
C GLY A 413 24.71 -43.30 6.00
N ILE A 414 25.30 -42.87 7.12
CA ILE A 414 25.85 -41.50 7.28
C ILE A 414 27.14 -41.36 6.45
N TYR A 415 27.39 -40.19 5.89
CA TYR A 415 28.61 -39.96 5.10
C TYR A 415 29.87 -40.05 5.96
N ASN A 416 30.94 -40.59 5.39
CA ASN A 416 32.27 -40.58 6.02
C ASN A 416 32.81 -39.15 6.00
N ASP A 417 32.95 -38.55 7.16
CA ASP A 417 33.51 -37.20 7.35
C ASP A 417 33.85 -36.97 8.84
N ASN A 418 34.43 -35.83 9.14
CA ASN A 418 34.64 -35.36 10.50
C ASN A 418 33.41 -34.58 10.97
N TYR A 419 32.75 -35.11 11.98
CA TYR A 419 31.58 -34.49 12.60
C TYR A 419 31.90 -33.82 13.90
N THR A 420 31.39 -32.63 14.15
CA THR A 420 31.45 -31.98 15.45
C THR A 420 30.13 -32.18 16.18
N PHE A 421 30.19 -32.76 17.37
CA PHE A 421 29.10 -32.99 18.28
C PHE A 421 29.15 -31.95 19.39
N THR A 422 28.17 -31.03 19.43
CA THR A 422 28.11 -29.99 20.47
C THR A 422 26.80 -30.17 21.27
N LEU A 423 26.97 -30.37 22.59
CA LEU A 423 25.87 -30.43 23.53
C LEU A 423 25.66 -29.04 24.15
N THR A 424 24.46 -28.51 24.10
CA THR A 424 24.08 -27.22 24.73
C THR A 424 22.95 -27.41 25.73
N ASN A 425 22.87 -26.54 26.72
CA ASN A 425 21.72 -26.43 27.62
C ASN A 425 20.56 -25.65 26.94
N SER A 426 19.43 -25.51 27.64
CA SER A 426 18.21 -24.87 27.13
C SER A 426 18.36 -23.38 26.79
N ILE A 427 19.41 -22.71 27.28
CA ILE A 427 19.72 -21.30 26.98
C ILE A 427 20.88 -21.15 25.97
N GLY A 428 21.27 -22.27 25.31
CA GLY A 428 22.28 -22.26 24.24
C GLY A 428 23.75 -22.27 24.71
N GLN A 429 24.03 -22.39 26.00
CA GLN A 429 25.42 -22.51 26.50
C GLN A 429 25.98 -23.90 26.15
N ILE A 430 27.16 -23.92 25.58
CA ILE A 430 27.88 -25.17 25.27
C ILE A 430 28.34 -25.81 26.57
N VAL A 431 27.90 -27.07 26.78
CA VAL A 431 28.31 -27.88 27.94
C VAL A 431 29.31 -28.95 27.57
N LYS A 432 29.35 -29.34 26.30
CA LYS A 432 30.33 -30.31 25.79
C LYS A 432 30.49 -30.19 24.29
N THR A 433 31.73 -30.41 23.77
CA THR A 433 32.02 -30.55 22.34
C THR A 433 32.97 -31.72 22.11
N GLU A 434 32.65 -32.56 21.14
CA GLU A 434 33.54 -33.67 20.71
C GLU A 434 33.58 -33.73 19.18
N ASN A 435 34.77 -34.05 18.62
CA ASN A 435 34.89 -34.33 17.19
C ASN A 435 34.95 -35.86 17.00
N VAL A 436 34.22 -36.35 16.04
CA VAL A 436 34.09 -37.76 15.70
C VAL A 436 34.35 -37.97 14.23
N ASN A 437 35.36 -38.73 13.90
CA ASN A 437 35.58 -39.17 12.52
C ASN A 437 34.71 -40.42 12.25
N ILE A 438 33.89 -40.32 11.21
CA ILE A 438 32.97 -41.41 10.80
C ILE A 438 33.62 -42.15 9.63
N GLU A 439 33.75 -43.47 9.80
CA GLU A 439 34.25 -44.40 8.82
C GLU A 439 33.24 -45.51 8.55
N ASN A 440 33.24 -46.09 7.35
CA ASN A 440 32.35 -47.19 6.96
C ASN A 440 30.87 -46.83 7.00
N ASN A 441 30.53 -45.56 6.85
CA ASN A 441 29.16 -45.03 6.82
C ASN A 441 28.33 -45.39 8.06
N LYS A 442 28.98 -45.58 9.21
CA LYS A 442 28.34 -45.96 10.49
C LYS A 442 28.81 -45.04 11.61
N LEU A 443 27.85 -44.57 12.39
CA LEU A 443 28.07 -43.86 13.64
C LEU A 443 27.60 -44.70 14.80
N GLU A 444 28.44 -44.89 15.80
CA GLU A 444 28.08 -45.43 17.11
C GLU A 444 28.91 -44.71 18.16
N LYS A 445 28.31 -43.78 18.89
CA LYS A 445 29.03 -42.93 19.85
C LYS A 445 28.22 -42.71 21.11
N SER A 446 28.81 -43.06 22.26
CA SER A 446 28.23 -42.82 23.58
C SER A 446 28.63 -41.47 24.15
N PHE A 447 27.70 -40.74 24.71
CA PHE A 447 27.87 -39.46 25.39
C PHE A 447 27.45 -39.56 26.84
N SER A 448 28.33 -39.18 27.76
CA SER A 448 27.99 -39.07 29.17
C SER A 448 27.43 -37.70 29.51
N VAL A 449 26.31 -37.68 30.25
CA VAL A 449 25.66 -36.52 30.84
C VAL A 449 25.52 -36.67 32.35
N ALA A 450 26.19 -37.61 32.96
CA ALA A 450 26.09 -37.90 34.40
C ALA A 450 26.40 -36.71 35.31
N SER A 451 27.28 -35.80 34.86
CA SER A 451 27.66 -34.59 35.61
C SER A 451 26.73 -33.38 35.35
N LEU A 452 25.77 -33.54 34.48
CA LEU A 452 24.83 -32.46 34.12
C LEU A 452 23.59 -32.46 35.01
N SER A 453 23.02 -31.33 35.26
CA SER A 453 21.74 -31.20 35.97
C SER A 453 20.59 -31.78 35.17
N GLU A 454 19.54 -32.18 35.83
CA GLU A 454 18.27 -32.56 35.21
C GLU A 454 17.76 -31.43 34.32
N GLY A 455 17.25 -31.73 33.14
CA GLY A 455 16.75 -30.72 32.22
C GLY A 455 16.79 -31.14 30.76
N VAL A 456 16.53 -30.13 29.91
CA VAL A 456 16.54 -30.27 28.45
C VAL A 456 17.86 -29.76 27.89
N TYR A 457 18.47 -30.58 27.05
CA TYR A 457 19.71 -30.28 26.32
C TYR A 457 19.46 -30.48 24.82
N PHE A 458 20.32 -29.87 24.00
CA PHE A 458 20.30 -30.04 22.55
C PHE A 458 21.66 -30.55 22.07
N LEU A 459 21.66 -31.71 21.43
CA LEU A 459 22.83 -32.24 20.76
C LEU A 459 22.84 -31.78 19.31
N ILE A 460 23.80 -30.96 18.98
CA ILE A 460 24.06 -30.43 17.65
C ILE A 460 25.10 -31.31 16.99
N ILE A 461 24.84 -31.86 15.83
CA ILE A 461 25.71 -32.73 15.05
C ILE A 461 25.99 -32.02 13.72
N GLU A 462 27.21 -31.60 13.48
CA GLU A 462 27.61 -30.80 12.32
C GLU A 462 28.73 -31.47 11.53
N ASP A 463 28.58 -31.47 10.20
CA ASP A 463 29.62 -31.69 9.23
C ASP A 463 29.78 -30.44 8.33
N PRO A 464 30.76 -30.37 7.38
CA PRO A 464 30.95 -29.22 6.51
C PRO A 464 29.73 -28.85 5.62
N LYS A 465 28.74 -29.75 5.52
CA LYS A 465 27.61 -29.64 4.59
C LYS A 465 26.25 -29.65 5.28
N SER A 466 26.18 -30.18 6.51
CA SER A 466 24.88 -30.40 7.20
C SER A 466 24.98 -30.17 8.71
N LYS A 467 23.83 -29.87 9.30
CA LYS A 467 23.64 -29.70 10.74
C LYS A 467 22.35 -30.36 11.17
N THR A 468 22.44 -31.25 12.16
CA THR A 468 21.29 -31.93 12.77
C THR A 468 21.24 -31.62 14.26
N VAL A 469 20.05 -31.43 14.81
CA VAL A 469 19.86 -31.20 16.25
C VAL A 469 18.90 -32.25 16.81
N LYS A 470 19.29 -32.86 17.91
CA LYS A 470 18.47 -33.81 18.66
C LYS A 470 18.24 -33.30 20.08
N LYS A 471 16.96 -33.30 20.52
CA LYS A 471 16.60 -32.98 21.91
C LYS A 471 16.99 -34.11 22.82
N ILE A 472 17.68 -33.85 23.93
CA ILE A 472 18.06 -34.79 24.97
C ILE A 472 17.34 -34.39 26.26
N ILE A 473 16.71 -35.32 26.91
CA ILE A 473 16.08 -35.14 28.24
C ILE A 473 16.93 -35.87 29.26
N LYS A 474 17.54 -35.13 30.21
CA LYS A 474 18.28 -35.65 31.35
C LYS A 474 17.32 -35.68 32.56
N ASN A 475 17.11 -36.87 33.10
CA ASN A 475 16.37 -37.08 34.36
C ASN A 475 17.31 -37.00 35.56
#